data_e8b6c4f51fc2f0c7c0a545854e633fd6
#
_entry.id   e8b6c4f51fc2f0c7c0a545854e633fd6
#
_cell.length_a   1.000
_cell.length_b   1.000
_cell.length_c   1.000
_cell.angle_alpha   90.00
_cell.angle_beta   90.00
_cell.angle_gamma   90.00
#
_symmetry.space_group_name_H-M   'P 1'
#
loop_
_entity.id
_entity.type
_entity.pdbx_description
1 polymer ?
#
loop_
_entity_poly.entity_id
_entity_poly.type
_entity_poly.pdbx_seq_one_letter_code
_entity_poly.pdbx_strand_id
1 'polypeptide(L)'
;DQYYEMSAHFAQFKLAKDPAAGKGEIGKTAVERGKPLYEIISDAKTGEMKHERTGAVTAPAFPYPVKYEAKAGATRRENLAAWITAPDNRYFAKSYVNRLWGYLLGIGIIDPIDDIRAGNPPTNPELLSYLESEFIKSGFDVRMVLKLICKSRAYQLSVETNKWNEDDQINFSHASARRLPAETLLDAIYVVTGSKSKFPGVPQGTRAVSLPDSGIKLPDGFLGTFGRPARESACECERSGGLQLGPIMALISGPTVNDAISDPSNAIAN
;
A
#
# COMPACT_ATOMS: atom_id res chain seq x y z
N ASP A 1 22.43 -4.66 -15.75
CA ASP A 1 22.94 -5.74 -14.88
C ASP A 1 22.41 -5.64 -13.44
N GLN A 2 22.24 -4.45 -12.87
CA GLN A 2 21.72 -4.25 -11.50
C GLN A 2 20.39 -4.98 -11.22
N TYR A 3 19.48 -5.10 -12.21
CA TYR A 3 18.26 -5.87 -12.09
C TYR A 3 18.54 -7.34 -11.72
N TYR A 4 19.46 -7.97 -12.44
CA TYR A 4 19.82 -9.37 -12.17
C TYR A 4 20.56 -9.54 -10.84
N GLU A 5 21.41 -8.58 -10.48
CA GLU A 5 22.11 -8.54 -9.20
C GLU A 5 21.13 -8.45 -8.02
N MET A 6 20.14 -7.56 -8.11
CA MET A 6 19.07 -7.45 -7.11
C MET A 6 18.18 -8.69 -7.08
N SER A 7 17.81 -9.23 -8.25
CA SER A 7 17.02 -10.46 -8.35
C SER A 7 17.73 -11.68 -7.77
N ALA A 8 19.07 -11.70 -7.82
CA ALA A 8 19.88 -12.79 -7.27
C ALA A 8 19.76 -12.93 -5.73
N HIS A 9 19.35 -11.88 -5.02
CA HIS A 9 19.02 -12.01 -3.59
C HIS A 9 17.82 -12.90 -3.32
N PHE A 10 16.92 -13.06 -4.31
CA PHE A 10 15.74 -13.91 -4.23
C PHE A 10 15.89 -15.27 -4.91
N ALA A 11 17.06 -15.57 -5.52
CA ALA A 11 17.25 -16.83 -6.22
C ALA A 11 17.25 -18.08 -5.31
N GLN A 12 17.45 -17.89 -4.00
CA GLN A 12 17.52 -18.98 -3.01
C GLN A 12 16.27 -19.03 -2.14
N PHE A 13 15.08 -18.90 -2.73
CA PHE A 13 13.83 -19.23 -2.05
C PHE A 13 12.99 -20.21 -2.87
N LYS A 14 12.07 -20.88 -2.21
CA LYS A 14 11.10 -21.78 -2.84
C LYS A 14 9.70 -21.38 -2.41
N LEU A 15 8.80 -21.38 -3.37
CA LEU A 15 7.37 -21.33 -3.15
C LEU A 15 6.84 -22.77 -3.16
N ALA A 16 6.09 -23.13 -2.16
CA ALA A 16 5.43 -24.43 -2.06
C ALA A 16 3.99 -24.23 -1.61
N LYS A 17 3.08 -25.10 -2.06
CA LYS A 17 1.71 -25.10 -1.54
C LYS A 17 1.74 -25.44 -0.05
N ASP A 18 0.98 -24.69 0.76
CA ASP A 18 0.83 -25.03 2.18
C ASP A 18 0.02 -26.32 2.32
N PRO A 19 0.59 -27.42 2.86
CA PRO A 19 -0.13 -28.65 3.07
C PRO A 19 -1.25 -28.51 4.12
N ALA A 20 -1.17 -27.52 5.01
CA ALA A 20 -2.18 -27.20 6.00
C ALA A 20 -3.27 -26.26 5.47
N ALA A 21 -3.16 -25.78 4.22
CA ALA A 21 -4.16 -24.92 3.62
C ALA A 21 -5.53 -25.60 3.65
N GLY A 22 -6.49 -24.94 4.29
CA GLY A 22 -7.86 -25.41 4.39
C GLY A 22 -8.52 -25.59 3.02
N LYS A 23 -9.59 -26.36 2.97
CA LYS A 23 -10.37 -26.63 1.75
C LYS A 23 -11.34 -25.48 1.39
N GLY A 24 -11.37 -24.39 2.15
CA GLY A 24 -12.25 -23.23 1.94
C GLY A 24 -11.71 -22.29 0.87
N GLU A 25 -12.60 -21.71 0.05
CA GLU A 25 -12.25 -20.65 -0.90
C GLU A 25 -12.11 -19.32 -0.16
N ILE A 26 -10.99 -18.62 -0.40
CA ILE A 26 -10.81 -17.22 0.02
C ILE A 26 -10.58 -16.39 -1.23
N GLY A 27 -11.65 -15.72 -1.69
CA GLY A 27 -11.61 -14.98 -2.94
C GLY A 27 -11.53 -15.86 -4.20
N LYS A 28 -11.64 -15.25 -5.37
CA LYS A 28 -11.61 -15.97 -6.64
C LYS A 28 -10.23 -16.04 -7.27
N THR A 29 -9.33 -15.15 -6.93
CA THR A 29 -7.98 -15.04 -7.52
C THR A 29 -6.95 -15.91 -6.83
N ALA A 30 -7.14 -16.21 -5.56
CA ALA A 30 -6.28 -17.12 -4.80
C ALA A 30 -6.71 -18.60 -4.89
N VAL A 31 -7.42 -18.97 -5.97
CA VAL A 31 -8.00 -20.31 -6.10
C VAL A 31 -7.56 -20.96 -7.40
N GLU A 32 -6.83 -22.06 -7.33
CA GLU A 32 -6.60 -22.93 -8.47
C GLU A 32 -7.56 -24.12 -8.41
N ARG A 33 -8.42 -24.28 -9.44
CA ARG A 33 -9.38 -25.38 -9.55
C ARG A 33 -10.29 -25.55 -8.31
N GLY A 34 -10.77 -24.42 -7.76
CA GLY A 34 -11.66 -24.42 -6.60
C GLY A 34 -10.98 -24.70 -5.25
N LYS A 35 -9.65 -24.57 -5.17
CA LYS A 35 -8.88 -24.73 -3.92
C LYS A 35 -8.08 -23.48 -3.63
N PRO A 36 -8.09 -22.97 -2.39
CA PRO A 36 -7.26 -21.83 -2.03
C PRO A 36 -5.78 -22.17 -2.22
N LEU A 37 -5.04 -21.25 -2.87
CA LEU A 37 -3.60 -21.29 -2.99
C LEU A 37 -2.98 -20.57 -1.80
N TYR A 38 -2.70 -21.29 -0.73
CA TYR A 38 -1.76 -20.81 0.28
C TYR A 38 -0.37 -21.29 -0.08
N GLU A 39 0.56 -20.37 -0.16
CA GLU A 39 1.94 -20.65 -0.46
C GLU A 39 2.82 -20.39 0.76
N ILE A 40 3.74 -21.32 0.99
CA ILE A 40 4.80 -21.16 1.97
C ILE A 40 6.06 -20.73 1.23
N ILE A 41 6.67 -19.63 1.68
CA ILE A 41 7.99 -19.21 1.23
C ILE A 41 9.02 -19.82 2.20
N SER A 42 9.96 -20.57 1.68
CA SER A 42 11.07 -21.14 2.44
C SER A 42 12.40 -20.84 1.77
N ASP A 43 13.45 -20.65 2.59
CA ASP A 43 14.80 -20.49 2.07
C ASP A 43 15.34 -21.83 1.56
N ALA A 44 16.02 -21.78 0.42
CA ALA A 44 16.71 -22.90 -0.20
C ALA A 44 18.22 -22.69 -0.09
N LYS A 45 18.97 -23.82 0.05
CA LYS A 45 20.44 -23.77 0.09
C LYS A 45 21.07 -23.50 -1.27
N THR A 46 20.31 -23.69 -2.35
CA THR A 46 20.78 -23.58 -3.73
C THR A 46 19.78 -22.80 -4.56
N GLY A 47 20.25 -22.11 -5.56
CA GLY A 47 19.51 -21.29 -6.51
C GLY A 47 20.38 -20.14 -6.99
N GLU A 48 20.43 -19.95 -8.32
CA GLU A 48 21.24 -18.88 -8.91
C GLU A 48 20.42 -18.12 -9.94
N MET A 49 20.63 -16.80 -9.99
CA MET A 49 20.08 -15.95 -11.03
C MET A 49 20.95 -16.05 -12.28
N LYS A 50 20.31 -16.29 -13.43
CA LYS A 50 21.00 -16.28 -14.72
C LYS A 50 20.55 -15.06 -15.52
N HIS A 51 21.51 -14.38 -16.09
CA HIS A 51 21.26 -13.26 -16.99
C HIS A 51 20.65 -13.79 -18.30
N GLU A 52 19.46 -13.36 -18.67
CA GLU A 52 18.70 -13.93 -19.81
C GLU A 52 19.45 -13.85 -21.14
N ARG A 53 20.14 -12.74 -21.40
CA ARG A 53 20.84 -12.52 -22.66
C ARG A 53 22.16 -13.29 -22.78
N THR A 54 22.88 -13.45 -21.65
CA THR A 54 24.25 -14.02 -21.67
C THR A 54 24.32 -15.46 -21.15
N GLY A 55 23.29 -15.90 -20.41
CA GLY A 55 23.26 -17.17 -19.70
C GLY A 55 24.22 -17.24 -18.49
N ALA A 56 24.98 -16.17 -18.22
CA ALA A 56 25.92 -16.14 -17.12
C ALA A 56 25.21 -16.08 -15.77
N VAL A 57 25.76 -16.76 -14.77
CA VAL A 57 25.31 -16.68 -13.39
C VAL A 57 25.67 -15.29 -12.83
N THR A 58 24.67 -14.61 -12.26
CA THR A 58 24.82 -13.31 -11.65
C THR A 58 24.78 -13.44 -10.14
N ALA A 59 25.85 -13.04 -9.47
CA ALA A 59 25.91 -12.97 -8.02
C ALA A 59 25.04 -11.82 -7.47
N PRO A 60 24.50 -11.95 -6.23
CA PRO A 60 23.77 -10.85 -5.61
C PRO A 60 24.73 -9.66 -5.33
N ALA A 61 24.30 -8.45 -5.70
CA ALA A 61 25.01 -7.22 -5.40
C ALA A 61 24.02 -6.10 -5.08
N PHE A 62 24.48 -5.12 -4.33
CA PHE A 62 23.69 -3.94 -3.99
C PHE A 62 23.98 -2.81 -4.98
N PRO A 63 22.96 -2.02 -5.36
CA PRO A 63 23.10 -0.97 -6.38
C PRO A 63 23.99 0.22 -5.91
N TYR A 64 24.18 0.36 -4.60
CA TYR A 64 25.05 1.39 -4.01
C TYR A 64 25.56 0.92 -2.63
N PRO A 65 26.70 1.45 -2.16
CA PRO A 65 27.28 1.08 -0.87
C PRO A 65 26.47 1.65 0.30
N VAL A 66 26.20 0.82 1.31
CA VAL A 66 25.59 1.18 2.58
C VAL A 66 26.33 0.43 3.68
N LYS A 67 26.62 1.09 4.79
CA LYS A 67 27.14 0.41 5.98
C LYS A 67 26.01 -0.31 6.70
N TYR A 68 26.05 -1.63 6.72
CA TYR A 68 25.07 -2.47 7.43
C TYR A 68 25.78 -3.63 8.11
N GLU A 69 25.13 -4.18 9.14
CA GLU A 69 25.65 -5.33 9.88
C GLU A 69 25.07 -6.63 9.28
N ALA A 70 25.91 -7.38 8.57
CA ALA A 70 25.56 -8.72 8.11
C ALA A 70 25.69 -9.71 9.28
N LYS A 71 24.63 -10.48 9.54
CA LYS A 71 24.70 -11.56 10.53
C LYS A 71 25.46 -12.76 9.96
N ALA A 72 26.31 -13.41 10.76
CA ALA A 72 26.96 -14.64 10.34
C ALA A 72 25.92 -15.72 10.01
N GLY A 73 26.03 -16.34 8.84
CA GLY A 73 25.09 -17.36 8.36
C GLY A 73 23.75 -16.83 7.85
N ALA A 74 23.58 -15.51 7.73
CA ALA A 74 22.38 -14.91 7.16
C ALA A 74 22.16 -15.33 5.70
N THR A 75 20.92 -15.55 5.33
CA THR A 75 20.49 -15.81 3.94
C THR A 75 20.66 -14.54 3.07
N ARG A 76 20.61 -14.70 1.75
CA ARG A 76 20.66 -13.57 0.82
C ARG A 76 19.55 -12.56 1.08
N ARG A 77 18.32 -13.00 1.42
CA ARG A 77 17.17 -12.15 1.73
C ARG A 77 17.32 -11.40 3.06
N GLU A 78 17.89 -12.07 4.07
CA GLU A 78 18.18 -11.43 5.36
C GLU A 78 19.26 -10.34 5.22
N ASN A 79 20.30 -10.59 4.42
CA ASN A 79 21.31 -9.58 4.10
C ASN A 79 20.70 -8.40 3.31
N LEU A 80 19.80 -8.66 2.36
CA LEU A 80 19.07 -7.61 1.65
C LEU A 80 18.21 -6.79 2.61
N ALA A 81 17.48 -7.44 3.51
CA ALA A 81 16.67 -6.76 4.51
C ALA A 81 17.54 -5.87 5.44
N ALA A 82 18.67 -6.40 5.90
CA ALA A 82 19.61 -5.64 6.74
C ALA A 82 20.17 -4.41 5.99
N TRP A 83 20.51 -4.56 4.71
CA TRP A 83 20.97 -3.46 3.87
C TRP A 83 19.89 -2.40 3.63
N ILE A 84 18.64 -2.81 3.32
CA ILE A 84 17.52 -1.87 3.10
C ILE A 84 17.23 -1.06 4.36
N THR A 85 17.18 -1.72 5.51
CA THR A 85 16.77 -1.11 6.79
C THR A 85 17.95 -0.54 7.60
N ALA A 86 19.15 -0.53 7.04
CA ALA A 86 20.29 0.08 7.71
C ALA A 86 20.05 1.59 7.92
N PRO A 87 20.40 2.15 9.09
CA PRO A 87 20.27 3.59 9.34
C PRO A 87 21.03 4.47 8.35
N ASP A 88 22.10 3.93 7.75
CA ASP A 88 22.88 4.59 6.71
C ASP A 88 22.19 4.56 5.32
N ASN A 89 21.15 3.74 5.15
CA ASN A 89 20.36 3.67 3.92
C ASN A 89 19.18 4.65 3.97
N ARG A 90 19.45 5.88 3.60
CA ARG A 90 18.45 6.95 3.64
C ARG A 90 17.32 6.78 2.63
N TYR A 91 17.50 6.01 1.56
CA TYR A 91 16.46 5.80 0.53
C TYR A 91 15.23 5.08 1.08
N PHE A 92 15.42 4.08 1.95
CA PHE A 92 14.29 3.40 2.58
C PHE A 92 13.48 4.37 3.45
N ALA A 93 14.14 5.08 4.36
CA ALA A 93 13.47 6.04 5.23
C ALA A 93 12.78 7.15 4.42
N LYS A 94 13.48 7.72 3.44
CA LYS A 94 12.96 8.76 2.54
C LYS A 94 11.70 8.31 1.80
N SER A 95 11.76 7.15 1.15
CA SER A 95 10.63 6.58 0.42
C SER A 95 9.43 6.34 1.34
N TYR A 96 9.69 5.78 2.52
CA TYR A 96 8.62 5.43 3.44
C TYR A 96 7.92 6.67 4.03
N VAL A 97 8.67 7.66 4.49
CA VAL A 97 8.07 8.89 5.03
C VAL A 97 7.37 9.71 3.96
N ASN A 98 7.89 9.74 2.72
CA ASN A 98 7.20 10.38 1.59
C ASN A 98 5.85 9.72 1.32
N ARG A 99 5.79 8.40 1.37
CA ARG A 99 4.55 7.63 1.20
C ARG A 99 3.56 7.89 2.33
N LEU A 100 4.01 7.92 3.59
CA LEU A 100 3.16 8.27 4.73
C LEU A 100 2.59 9.69 4.61
N TRP A 101 3.44 10.63 4.19
CA TRP A 101 3.02 12.01 3.92
C TRP A 101 1.93 12.07 2.84
N GLY A 102 2.15 11.41 1.70
CA GLY A 102 1.18 11.34 0.60
C GLY A 102 -0.15 10.69 1.01
N TYR A 103 -0.13 9.63 1.83
CA TYR A 103 -1.35 9.03 2.36
C TYR A 103 -2.16 9.98 3.25
N LEU A 104 -1.48 10.81 4.03
CA LEU A 104 -2.14 11.73 4.95
C LEU A 104 -2.54 13.05 4.30
N LEU A 105 -1.78 13.56 3.33
CA LEU A 105 -2.01 14.88 2.73
C LEU A 105 -2.48 14.83 1.27
N GLY A 106 -2.49 13.64 0.66
CA GLY A 106 -3.03 13.41 -0.69
C GLY A 106 -2.01 13.50 -1.81
N ILE A 107 -0.87 14.16 -1.58
CA ILE A 107 0.25 14.28 -2.51
C ILE A 107 1.57 14.10 -1.74
N GLY A 108 2.58 13.48 -2.35
CA GLY A 108 3.91 13.34 -1.75
C GLY A 108 4.70 14.64 -1.72
N ILE A 109 5.72 14.71 -0.86
CA ILE A 109 6.76 15.76 -0.95
C ILE A 109 7.61 15.54 -2.20
N ILE A 110 7.76 14.26 -2.60
CA ILE A 110 8.14 13.84 -3.95
C ILE A 110 6.90 13.24 -4.58
N ASP A 111 6.52 13.74 -5.75
CA ASP A 111 5.36 13.23 -6.49
C ASP A 111 5.73 13.06 -7.98
N PRO A 112 5.40 11.94 -8.65
CA PRO A 112 4.73 10.73 -8.11
C PRO A 112 5.48 10.09 -6.94
N ILE A 113 4.73 9.55 -5.98
CA ILE A 113 5.23 9.10 -4.66
C ILE A 113 6.42 8.13 -4.76
N ASP A 114 6.45 7.29 -5.79
CA ASP A 114 7.47 6.25 -5.97
C ASP A 114 8.61 6.71 -6.91
N ASP A 115 8.54 7.91 -7.48
CA ASP A 115 9.54 8.42 -8.43
C ASP A 115 10.68 9.17 -7.72
N ILE A 116 11.44 8.46 -6.90
CA ILE A 116 12.56 9.02 -6.13
C ILE A 116 13.85 8.96 -6.96
N ARG A 117 14.07 9.99 -7.76
CA ARG A 117 15.27 10.13 -8.62
C ARG A 117 15.77 11.57 -8.63
N ALA A 118 17.01 11.77 -9.08
CA ALA A 118 17.63 13.10 -9.16
C ALA A 118 16.85 14.10 -10.05
N GLY A 119 16.17 13.60 -11.09
CA GLY A 119 15.37 14.43 -11.99
C GLY A 119 13.98 14.82 -11.43
N ASN A 120 13.61 14.31 -10.27
CA ASN A 120 12.35 14.62 -9.58
C ASN A 120 12.64 15.02 -8.11
N PRO A 121 13.13 16.25 -7.88
CA PRO A 121 13.48 16.71 -6.55
C PRO A 121 12.24 16.90 -5.67
N PRO A 122 12.37 16.76 -4.34
CA PRO A 122 11.27 17.06 -3.41
C PRO A 122 10.88 18.53 -3.46
N THR A 123 9.59 18.82 -3.30
CA THR A 123 9.07 20.19 -3.21
C THR A 123 9.54 20.93 -1.96
N ASN A 124 9.85 20.18 -0.89
CA ASN A 124 10.42 20.70 0.35
C ASN A 124 11.49 19.74 0.87
N PRO A 125 12.78 19.92 0.47
CA PRO A 125 13.89 19.05 0.87
C PRO A 125 14.14 19.02 2.37
N GLU A 126 14.02 20.14 3.04
CA GLU A 126 14.25 20.28 4.49
C GLU A 126 13.22 19.48 5.28
N LEU A 127 11.95 19.59 4.92
CA LEU A 127 10.87 18.83 5.53
C LEU A 127 11.07 17.32 5.35
N LEU A 128 11.38 16.90 4.13
CA LEU A 128 11.61 15.49 3.84
C LEU A 128 12.80 14.95 4.64
N SER A 129 13.91 15.68 4.70
CA SER A 129 15.10 15.33 5.48
C SER A 129 14.82 15.29 6.98
N TYR A 130 13.99 16.18 7.48
CA TYR A 130 13.55 16.18 8.87
C TYR A 130 12.74 14.91 9.21
N LEU A 131 11.72 14.61 8.43
CA LEU A 131 10.89 13.42 8.63
C LEU A 131 11.70 12.12 8.52
N GLU A 132 12.61 12.04 7.54
CA GLU A 132 13.54 10.94 7.37
C GLU A 132 14.42 10.74 8.62
N SER A 133 15.00 11.81 9.14
CA SER A 133 15.87 11.78 10.31
C SER A 133 15.10 11.34 11.57
N GLU A 134 13.89 11.85 11.78
CA GLU A 134 13.05 11.47 12.91
C GLU A 134 12.61 9.99 12.82
N PHE A 135 12.30 9.51 11.61
CA PHE A 135 11.95 8.10 11.39
C PHE A 135 13.11 7.16 11.73
N ILE A 136 14.33 7.48 11.27
CA ILE A 136 15.55 6.71 11.61
C ILE A 136 15.84 6.77 13.11
N LYS A 137 15.81 7.95 13.73
CA LYS A 137 16.06 8.12 15.18
C LYS A 137 15.08 7.35 16.06
N SER A 138 13.84 7.21 15.62
CA SER A 138 12.82 6.46 16.35
C SER A 138 12.94 4.94 16.22
N GLY A 139 13.94 4.44 15.48
CA GLY A 139 14.06 3.02 15.16
C GLY A 139 12.97 2.55 14.18
N PHE A 140 12.60 3.40 13.24
CA PHE A 140 11.55 3.16 12.24
C PHE A 140 10.13 3.01 12.83
N ASP A 141 9.81 3.77 13.87
CA ASP A 141 8.47 3.81 14.46
C ASP A 141 7.50 4.59 13.55
N VAL A 142 6.69 3.84 12.81
CA VAL A 142 5.66 4.37 11.89
C VAL A 142 4.61 5.20 12.64
N ARG A 143 4.21 4.78 13.85
CA ARG A 143 3.18 5.49 14.62
C ARG A 143 3.69 6.86 15.08
N MET A 144 4.95 6.95 15.43
CA MET A 144 5.60 8.21 15.78
C MET A 144 5.54 9.18 14.61
N VAL A 145 5.93 8.75 13.39
CA VAL A 145 5.89 9.61 12.19
C VAL A 145 4.46 10.03 11.85
N LEU A 146 3.49 9.11 11.85
CA LEU A 146 2.08 9.44 11.62
C LEU A 146 1.58 10.48 12.62
N LYS A 147 1.91 10.32 13.91
CA LYS A 147 1.56 11.28 14.96
C LYS A 147 2.23 12.64 14.74
N LEU A 148 3.48 12.66 14.30
CA LEU A 148 4.23 13.88 13.99
C LEU A 148 3.55 14.66 12.85
N ILE A 149 3.21 13.98 11.75
CA ILE A 149 2.53 14.58 10.61
C ILE A 149 1.13 15.07 11.00
N CYS A 150 0.32 14.24 11.66
CA CYS A 150 -1.05 14.61 12.06
C CYS A 150 -1.10 15.79 13.06
N LYS A 151 -0.05 16.00 13.85
CA LYS A 151 0.08 17.15 14.76
C LYS A 151 0.62 18.40 14.08
N SER A 152 1.10 18.30 12.85
CA SER A 152 1.59 19.45 12.11
C SER A 152 0.46 20.44 11.77
N ARG A 153 0.81 21.71 11.61
CA ARG A 153 -0.15 22.72 11.12
C ARG A 153 -0.63 22.41 9.71
N ALA A 154 0.21 21.88 8.83
CA ALA A 154 -0.15 21.51 7.47
C ALA A 154 -1.31 20.50 7.42
N TYR A 155 -1.31 19.48 8.30
CA TYR A 155 -2.40 18.51 8.37
C TYR A 155 -3.72 19.07 8.92
N GLN A 156 -3.65 20.15 9.73
CA GLN A 156 -4.80 20.78 10.40
C GLN A 156 -5.41 21.94 9.62
N LEU A 157 -4.91 22.23 8.43
CA LEU A 157 -5.46 23.26 7.57
C LEU A 157 -6.85 22.88 7.04
N SER A 158 -7.68 23.90 6.79
CA SER A 158 -8.97 23.73 6.10
C SER A 158 -8.80 23.46 4.61
N VAL A 159 -9.82 22.87 4.00
CA VAL A 159 -9.95 22.79 2.54
C VAL A 159 -10.37 24.14 1.91
N GLU A 160 -10.78 25.10 2.73
CA GLU A 160 -11.13 26.44 2.27
C GLU A 160 -9.87 27.16 1.81
N THR A 161 -9.94 27.72 0.61
CA THR A 161 -8.88 28.51 -0.01
C THR A 161 -9.16 30.00 0.05
N ASN A 162 -8.17 30.79 -0.28
CA ASN A 162 -8.28 32.23 -0.47
C ASN A 162 -7.51 32.62 -1.74
N LYS A 163 -7.63 33.87 -2.16
CA LYS A 163 -7.05 34.38 -3.41
C LYS A 163 -5.53 34.23 -3.55
N TRP A 164 -4.83 33.80 -2.49
CA TRP A 164 -3.38 33.65 -2.48
C TRP A 164 -2.92 32.19 -2.54
N ASN A 165 -3.84 31.24 -2.32
CA ASN A 165 -3.50 29.83 -2.28
C ASN A 165 -4.51 28.91 -2.99
N GLU A 166 -5.45 29.48 -3.76
CA GLU A 166 -6.47 28.71 -4.47
C GLU A 166 -5.91 27.82 -5.58
N ASP A 167 -4.74 28.17 -6.12
CA ASP A 167 -4.01 27.44 -7.14
C ASP A 167 -2.87 26.56 -6.58
N ASP A 168 -2.65 26.56 -5.25
CA ASP A 168 -1.58 25.77 -4.64
C ASP A 168 -1.94 24.29 -4.62
N GLN A 169 -1.12 23.51 -5.31
CA GLN A 169 -1.25 22.05 -5.36
C GLN A 169 -0.06 21.30 -4.75
N ILE A 170 1.01 22.01 -4.37
CA ILE A 170 2.28 21.39 -3.98
C ILE A 170 2.93 21.90 -2.70
N ASN A 171 2.50 23.08 -2.20
CA ASN A 171 3.13 23.71 -1.02
C ASN A 171 2.35 23.46 0.28
N PHE A 172 1.26 22.71 0.20
CA PHE A 172 0.45 22.34 1.38
C PHE A 172 -0.09 23.56 2.16
N SER A 173 -0.41 24.66 1.46
CA SER A 173 -0.92 25.89 2.08
C SER A 173 -2.40 25.81 2.46
N HIS A 174 -3.11 24.79 2.00
CA HIS A 174 -4.46 24.36 2.40
C HIS A 174 -4.57 22.85 2.31
N ALA A 175 -5.61 22.26 2.90
CA ALA A 175 -5.86 20.83 2.76
C ALA A 175 -6.50 20.53 1.39
N SER A 176 -5.99 19.52 0.69
CA SER A 176 -6.60 19.06 -0.56
C SER A 176 -7.86 18.24 -0.26
N ALA A 177 -9.00 18.61 -0.87
CA ALA A 177 -10.20 17.79 -0.84
C ALA A 177 -9.97 16.49 -1.61
N ARG A 178 -10.22 15.35 -0.98
CA ARG A 178 -9.99 14.04 -1.57
C ARG A 178 -11.07 13.05 -1.16
N ARG A 179 -11.29 12.06 -2.00
CA ARG A 179 -12.22 10.97 -1.70
C ARG A 179 -11.59 10.00 -0.71
N LEU A 180 -12.42 9.38 0.11
CA LEU A 180 -11.98 8.25 0.91
C LEU A 180 -11.54 7.08 -0.01
N PRO A 181 -10.53 6.31 0.38
CA PRO A 181 -10.24 5.03 -0.27
C PRO A 181 -11.50 4.15 -0.30
N ALA A 182 -11.65 3.36 -1.36
CA ALA A 182 -12.85 2.52 -1.58
C ALA A 182 -13.20 1.64 -0.37
N GLU A 183 -12.18 1.04 0.23
CA GLU A 183 -12.32 0.17 1.39
C GLU A 183 -12.80 0.96 2.63
N THR A 184 -12.22 2.13 2.86
CA THR A 184 -12.59 3.00 3.98
C THR A 184 -14.01 3.56 3.80
N LEU A 185 -14.38 3.94 2.57
CA LEU A 185 -15.72 4.43 2.26
C LEU A 185 -16.77 3.34 2.52
N LEU A 186 -16.51 2.12 2.07
CA LEU A 186 -17.42 1.00 2.28
C LEU A 186 -17.59 0.66 3.76
N ASP A 187 -16.47 0.60 4.49
CA ASP A 187 -16.51 0.36 5.94
C ASP A 187 -17.28 1.47 6.67
N ALA A 188 -17.13 2.73 6.23
CA ALA A 188 -17.88 3.87 6.78
C ALA A 188 -19.40 3.73 6.53
N ILE A 189 -19.81 3.29 5.33
CA ILE A 189 -21.22 3.02 5.01
C ILE A 189 -21.80 1.99 5.99
N TYR A 190 -21.10 0.87 6.20
CA TYR A 190 -21.56 -0.16 7.13
C TYR A 190 -21.58 0.30 8.60
N VAL A 191 -20.62 1.13 9.00
CA VAL A 191 -20.60 1.71 10.35
C VAL A 191 -21.79 2.66 10.57
N VAL A 192 -22.05 3.56 9.61
CA VAL A 192 -23.13 4.56 9.73
C VAL A 192 -24.51 3.89 9.68
N THR A 193 -24.68 2.90 8.81
CA THR A 193 -25.96 2.17 8.71
C THR A 193 -26.15 1.13 9.81
N GLY A 194 -25.08 0.71 10.50
CA GLY A 194 -25.13 -0.40 11.47
C GLY A 194 -25.32 -1.78 10.82
N SER A 195 -25.36 -1.85 9.49
CA SER A 195 -25.48 -3.10 8.75
C SER A 195 -24.12 -3.83 8.66
N LYS A 196 -24.13 -5.07 8.16
CA LYS A 196 -22.92 -5.91 8.09
C LYS A 196 -22.56 -6.25 6.65
N SER A 197 -21.28 -6.13 6.33
CA SER A 197 -20.74 -6.54 5.04
C SER A 197 -20.98 -8.03 4.77
N LYS A 198 -21.21 -8.36 3.49
CA LYS A 198 -21.46 -9.74 3.03
C LYS A 198 -20.53 -10.05 1.85
N PHE A 199 -19.22 -10.11 2.12
CA PHE A 199 -18.26 -10.49 1.09
C PHE A 199 -18.27 -12.01 0.87
N PRO A 200 -18.15 -12.47 -0.38
CA PRO A 200 -18.03 -13.89 -0.69
C PRO A 200 -16.78 -14.52 -0.06
N GLY A 201 -16.92 -15.68 0.56
CA GLY A 201 -15.80 -16.46 1.07
C GLY A 201 -15.12 -15.97 2.34
N VAL A 202 -15.68 -14.93 3.00
CA VAL A 202 -15.20 -14.45 4.30
C VAL A 202 -16.36 -14.26 5.27
N PRO A 203 -16.14 -14.25 6.59
CA PRO A 203 -17.18 -14.05 7.58
C PRO A 203 -17.96 -12.76 7.38
N GLN A 204 -19.27 -12.80 7.63
CA GLN A 204 -20.13 -11.63 7.61
C GLN A 204 -19.62 -10.56 8.61
N GLY A 205 -19.60 -9.30 8.20
CA GLY A 205 -19.09 -8.20 9.00
C GLY A 205 -17.56 -8.01 8.88
N THR A 206 -16.88 -8.77 8.01
CA THR A 206 -15.47 -8.52 7.71
C THR A 206 -15.32 -7.12 7.11
N ARG A 207 -14.40 -6.32 7.66
CA ARG A 207 -14.12 -4.98 7.14
C ARG A 207 -13.43 -5.05 5.79
N ALA A 208 -13.77 -4.15 4.88
CA ALA A 208 -13.16 -4.08 3.54
C ALA A 208 -11.64 -3.84 3.61
N VAL A 209 -11.16 -3.05 4.59
CA VAL A 209 -9.72 -2.84 4.83
C VAL A 209 -8.99 -4.09 5.32
N SER A 210 -9.70 -5.11 5.79
CA SER A 210 -9.14 -6.37 6.32
C SER A 210 -9.25 -7.53 5.33
N LEU A 211 -9.74 -7.30 4.11
CA LEU A 211 -9.87 -8.34 3.11
C LEU A 211 -8.49 -8.91 2.74
N PRO A 212 -8.30 -10.23 2.80
CA PRO A 212 -6.99 -10.85 2.55
C PRO A 212 -6.59 -10.86 1.07
N ASP A 213 -7.55 -10.66 0.16
CA ASP A 213 -7.33 -10.79 -1.28
C ASP A 213 -8.04 -9.66 -2.05
N SER A 214 -7.35 -9.08 -3.03
CA SER A 214 -7.91 -8.07 -3.94
C SER A 214 -8.99 -8.63 -4.87
N GLY A 215 -9.01 -9.94 -5.09
CA GLY A 215 -10.00 -10.65 -5.88
C GLY A 215 -11.37 -10.78 -5.22
N ILE A 216 -11.47 -10.56 -3.91
CA ILE A 216 -12.76 -10.55 -3.21
C ILE A 216 -13.52 -9.29 -3.61
N LYS A 217 -14.65 -9.46 -4.29
CA LYS A 217 -15.46 -8.37 -4.83
C LYS A 217 -16.90 -8.50 -4.36
N LEU A 218 -17.56 -7.36 -4.16
CA LEU A 218 -19.02 -7.31 -4.07
C LEU A 218 -19.63 -7.54 -5.45
N PRO A 219 -20.86 -8.08 -5.54
CA PRO A 219 -21.52 -8.38 -6.82
C PRO A 219 -21.65 -7.18 -7.76
N ASP A 220 -21.86 -5.98 -7.21
CA ASP A 220 -22.00 -4.72 -7.98
C ASP A 220 -20.64 -4.06 -8.31
N GLY A 221 -19.51 -4.65 -7.88
CA GLY A 221 -18.19 -4.12 -8.15
C GLY A 221 -17.85 -2.83 -7.41
N PHE A 222 -18.57 -2.49 -6.32
CA PHE A 222 -18.41 -1.24 -5.57
C PHE A 222 -16.96 -0.84 -5.34
N LEU A 223 -16.14 -1.73 -4.79
CA LEU A 223 -14.74 -1.42 -4.49
C LEU A 223 -13.93 -1.01 -5.74
N GLY A 224 -14.15 -1.70 -6.86
CA GLY A 224 -13.50 -1.36 -8.14
C GLY A 224 -13.97 -0.01 -8.68
N THR A 225 -15.28 0.26 -8.61
CA THR A 225 -15.89 1.53 -9.02
C THR A 225 -15.31 2.72 -8.25
N PHE A 226 -14.96 2.53 -6.98
CA PHE A 226 -14.32 3.54 -6.15
C PHE A 226 -12.79 3.50 -6.17
N GLY A 227 -12.19 2.78 -7.11
CA GLY A 227 -10.76 2.83 -7.38
C GLY A 227 -9.89 1.93 -6.50
N ARG A 228 -10.45 0.84 -5.93
CA ARG A 228 -9.63 -0.19 -5.31
C ARG A 228 -8.69 -0.79 -6.36
N PRO A 229 -7.36 -0.80 -6.14
CA PRO A 229 -6.42 -1.34 -7.10
C PRO A 229 -6.54 -2.86 -7.23
N ALA A 230 -6.23 -3.38 -8.42
CA ALA A 230 -6.17 -4.83 -8.66
C ALA A 230 -4.99 -5.48 -7.92
N ARG A 231 -4.01 -4.69 -7.48
CA ARG A 231 -2.79 -5.16 -6.82
C ARG A 231 -1.90 -6.01 -7.73
N GLU A 232 -1.82 -5.65 -8.99
CA GLU A 232 -0.92 -6.28 -9.95
C GLU A 232 0.53 -5.88 -9.71
N SER A 233 0.72 -4.69 -9.13
CA SER A 233 2.03 -4.17 -8.70
C SER A 233 1.97 -3.57 -7.29
N ALA A 234 3.13 -3.19 -6.76
CA ALA A 234 3.22 -2.46 -5.48
C ALA A 234 3.07 -0.94 -5.64
N CYS A 235 2.83 -0.44 -6.87
CA CYS A 235 2.71 0.98 -7.17
C CYS A 235 1.38 1.55 -6.66
N GLU A 236 1.42 2.71 -6.00
CA GLU A 236 0.22 3.47 -5.63
C GLU A 236 -0.49 4.06 -6.87
N CYS A 237 0.17 4.14 -8.01
CA CYS A 237 -0.41 4.61 -9.27
C CYS A 237 -1.60 3.74 -9.77
N GLU A 238 -1.77 2.52 -9.27
CA GLU A 238 -2.93 1.68 -9.57
C GLU A 238 -4.24 2.20 -8.95
N ARG A 239 -4.17 3.07 -7.95
CA ARG A 239 -5.35 3.61 -7.27
C ARG A 239 -5.95 4.76 -8.08
N SER A 240 -7.14 4.55 -8.62
CA SER A 240 -7.86 5.58 -9.37
C SER A 240 -8.52 6.60 -8.44
N GLY A 241 -8.20 7.89 -8.61
CA GLY A 241 -8.76 9.00 -7.83
C GLY A 241 -9.70 9.94 -8.59
N GLY A 242 -9.85 9.80 -9.91
CA GLY A 242 -10.62 10.72 -10.74
C GLY A 242 -12.14 10.77 -10.43
N LEU A 243 -12.74 11.95 -10.53
CA LEU A 243 -14.19 12.10 -10.46
C LEU A 243 -14.82 11.49 -11.72
N GLN A 244 -15.68 10.52 -11.52
CA GLN A 244 -16.42 9.83 -12.58
C GLN A 244 -17.90 9.72 -12.20
N LEU A 245 -18.78 9.63 -13.16
CA LEU A 245 -20.23 9.51 -12.93
C LEU A 245 -20.59 8.20 -12.21
N GLY A 246 -19.87 7.11 -12.51
CA GLY A 246 -20.13 5.78 -11.92
C GLY A 246 -20.14 5.77 -10.39
N PRO A 247 -19.10 6.29 -9.71
CA PRO A 247 -19.10 6.40 -8.26
C PRO A 247 -20.26 7.21 -7.69
N ILE A 248 -20.65 8.31 -8.34
CA ILE A 248 -21.80 9.14 -7.89
C ILE A 248 -23.09 8.32 -7.96
N MET A 249 -23.33 7.66 -9.07
CA MET A 249 -24.52 6.82 -9.24
C MET A 249 -24.54 5.62 -8.28
N ALA A 250 -23.37 5.03 -8.00
CA ALA A 250 -23.28 3.94 -7.04
C ALA A 250 -23.62 4.37 -5.58
N LEU A 251 -23.33 5.62 -5.21
CA LEU A 251 -23.72 6.16 -3.90
C LEU A 251 -25.22 6.49 -3.84
N ILE A 252 -25.81 6.99 -4.93
CA ILE A 252 -27.23 7.41 -4.96
C ILE A 252 -28.17 6.22 -5.06
N SER A 253 -27.84 5.23 -5.88
CA SER A 253 -28.77 4.14 -6.25
C SER A 253 -28.10 2.76 -6.38
N GLY A 254 -26.84 2.62 -5.96
CA GLY A 254 -26.12 1.35 -6.06
C GLY A 254 -26.65 0.30 -5.09
N PRO A 255 -26.63 -1.00 -5.47
CA PRO A 255 -27.11 -2.10 -4.67
C PRO A 255 -26.46 -2.14 -3.27
N THR A 256 -25.13 -1.98 -3.18
CA THR A 256 -24.40 -2.01 -1.90
C THR A 256 -24.95 -1.00 -0.89
N VAL A 257 -25.24 0.24 -1.32
CA VAL A 257 -25.78 1.29 -0.43
C VAL A 257 -27.25 1.02 -0.11
N ASN A 258 -28.05 0.66 -1.13
CA ASN A 258 -29.45 0.36 -0.93
C ASN A 258 -29.67 -0.84 0.02
N ASP A 259 -28.88 -1.91 -0.14
CA ASP A 259 -28.94 -3.08 0.75
C ASP A 259 -28.55 -2.72 2.19
N ALA A 260 -27.54 -1.86 2.36
CA ALA A 260 -27.12 -1.41 3.69
C ALA A 260 -28.19 -0.56 4.39
N ILE A 261 -28.90 0.29 3.66
CA ILE A 261 -30.00 1.14 4.18
C ILE A 261 -31.27 0.31 4.42
N SER A 262 -31.55 -0.68 3.56
CA SER A 262 -32.76 -1.52 3.64
C SER A 262 -32.60 -2.74 4.53
N ASP A 263 -31.42 -2.98 5.12
CA ASP A 263 -31.19 -4.10 6.03
C ASP A 263 -32.09 -3.93 7.28
N PRO A 264 -32.95 -4.92 7.61
CA PRO A 264 -33.84 -4.81 8.76
C PRO A 264 -33.14 -4.63 10.12
N SER A 265 -31.83 -4.95 10.16
CA SER A 265 -31.00 -4.79 11.35
C SER A 265 -30.21 -3.47 11.36
N ASN A 266 -30.47 -2.55 10.40
CA ASN A 266 -29.74 -1.29 10.34
C ASN A 266 -30.12 -0.34 11.50
N ALA A 267 -29.17 0.50 11.91
CA ALA A 267 -29.35 1.43 13.01
C ALA A 267 -30.22 2.66 12.67
N ILE A 268 -30.56 2.85 11.37
CA ILE A 268 -31.40 3.98 10.91
C ILE A 268 -32.87 3.63 11.05
N ALA A 269 -33.23 2.33 10.90
CA ALA A 269 -34.60 1.85 10.98
C ALA A 269 -35.03 1.46 12.41
N ASN A 270 -34.08 1.33 13.32
CA ASN A 270 -34.26 0.99 14.73
C ASN A 270 -33.83 2.17 15.61
#